data_2e20e4ad0468f32f93b3414ecb0f23d4
#
_entry.id   2e20e4ad0468f32f93b3414ecb0f23d4
#
_cell.length_a   1.000
_cell.length_b   1.000
_cell.length_c   1.000
_cell.angle_alpha   90.00
_cell.angle_beta   90.00
_cell.angle_gamma   90.00
#
_symmetry.space_group_name_H-M   'P 1'
#
loop_
_entity.id
_entity.type
_entity.pdbx_description
1 polymer ?
#
loop_
_entity_poly.entity_id
_entity_poly.type
_entity_poly.pdbx_seq_one_letter_code
_entity_poly.pdbx_strand_id
1 'polypeptide(L)'
;MTDKNKIAENNLGLVHACCKRFTGKGIEYEELFSAGCLGLAKAINNFDESRNCAFSTYAFPVIMGEIKRLFRDGGTVKVSRTLKELAVSIAKINNENKLKNGCELTVSQLAEKLGTLPKTMLTNVMKSILASNHHERCSR
;
A
#
# COMPACT_ATOMS: atom_id res chain seq x y z
N MET A 1 34.37 6.73 11.10
CA MET A 1 32.97 6.66 10.63
C MET A 1 33.02 6.48 9.13
N THR A 2 32.50 5.41 8.67
CA THR A 2 32.56 5.01 7.25
C THR A 2 31.75 6.00 6.40
N ASP A 3 32.21 6.35 5.21
CA ASP A 3 31.51 7.27 4.29
C ASP A 3 30.04 6.87 4.04
N LYS A 4 29.72 5.57 4.17
CA LYS A 4 28.36 5.03 4.06
C LYS A 4 27.38 5.58 5.11
N ASN A 5 27.82 5.81 6.34
CA ASN A 5 26.95 6.36 7.40
C ASN A 5 26.62 7.85 7.10
N LYS A 6 27.59 8.60 6.62
CA LYS A 6 27.35 9.99 6.18
C LYS A 6 26.35 10.06 5.00
N ILE A 7 26.47 9.12 4.05
CA ILE A 7 25.53 9.03 2.94
C ILE A 7 24.13 8.70 3.45
N ALA A 8 24.00 7.79 4.42
CA ALA A 8 22.72 7.46 5.02
C ALA A 8 22.08 8.67 5.71
N GLU A 9 22.83 9.34 6.59
CA GLU A 9 22.35 10.52 7.34
C GLU A 9 21.88 11.64 6.40
N ASN A 10 22.66 11.93 5.36
CA ASN A 10 22.34 12.97 4.38
C ASN A 10 21.09 12.63 3.52
N ASN A 11 20.71 11.36 3.46
CA ASN A 11 19.58 10.90 2.63
C ASN A 11 18.37 10.44 3.44
N LEU A 12 18.33 10.62 4.77
CA LEU A 12 17.15 10.34 5.59
C LEU A 12 15.93 11.15 5.17
N GLY A 13 16.13 12.39 4.69
CA GLY A 13 15.06 13.21 4.14
C GLY A 13 14.33 12.55 2.96
N LEU A 14 15.04 11.77 2.14
CA LEU A 14 14.46 10.99 1.05
C LEU A 14 13.54 9.88 1.57
N VAL A 15 13.93 9.21 2.67
CA VAL A 15 13.10 8.20 3.34
C VAL A 15 11.82 8.82 3.85
N HIS A 16 11.90 9.96 4.55
CA HIS A 16 10.72 10.70 5.03
C HIS A 16 9.77 11.08 3.89
N ALA A 17 10.31 11.57 2.76
CA ALA A 17 9.50 11.91 1.59
C ALA A 17 8.78 10.70 1.00
N CYS A 18 9.44 9.53 0.98
CA CYS A 18 8.82 8.28 0.54
C CYS A 18 7.72 7.82 1.50
N CYS A 19 7.96 7.86 2.82
CA CYS A 19 7.00 7.44 3.85
C CYS A 19 5.72 8.27 3.83
N LYS A 20 5.82 9.60 3.64
CA LYS A 20 4.66 10.49 3.54
C LYS A 20 3.62 10.06 2.50
N ARG A 21 4.03 9.40 1.43
CA ARG A 21 3.13 8.89 0.38
C ARG A 21 2.27 7.70 0.82
N PHE A 22 2.66 7.05 1.91
CA PHE A 22 2.00 5.86 2.43
C PHE A 22 1.35 6.09 3.79
N THR A 23 1.48 7.26 4.38
CA THR A 23 0.85 7.62 5.64
C THR A 23 -0.68 7.51 5.53
N GLY A 24 -1.34 7.02 6.57
CA GLY A 24 -2.80 6.85 6.59
C GLY A 24 -3.32 5.58 5.91
N LYS A 25 -2.45 4.68 5.46
CA LYS A 25 -2.84 3.43 4.78
C LYS A 25 -2.87 2.19 5.68
N GLY A 26 -3.00 2.39 6.99
CA GLY A 26 -3.15 1.29 7.96
C GLY A 26 -1.84 0.71 8.49
N ILE A 27 -0.70 1.34 8.21
CA ILE A 27 0.62 1.01 8.78
C ILE A 27 1.12 2.24 9.52
N GLU A 28 1.70 2.03 10.69
CA GLU A 28 2.28 3.10 11.49
C GLU A 28 3.49 3.73 10.82
N TYR A 29 3.69 5.04 11.07
CA TYR A 29 4.77 5.78 10.44
C TYR A 29 6.16 5.22 10.79
N GLU A 30 6.35 4.74 12.00
CA GLU A 30 7.61 4.15 12.47
C GLU A 30 7.96 2.87 11.70
N GLU A 31 6.97 2.04 11.41
CA GLU A 31 7.15 0.84 10.59
C GLU A 31 7.50 1.19 9.14
N LEU A 32 6.80 2.20 8.57
CA LEU A 32 7.09 2.71 7.23
C LEU A 32 8.53 3.26 7.15
N PHE A 33 8.92 4.02 8.18
CA PHE A 33 10.25 4.61 8.27
C PHE A 33 11.34 3.54 8.41
N SER A 34 11.13 2.53 9.25
CA SER A 34 12.05 1.40 9.42
C SER A 34 12.25 0.63 8.11
N ALA A 35 11.17 0.33 7.38
CA ALA A 35 11.24 -0.30 6.06
C ALA A 35 11.96 0.59 5.04
N GLY A 36 11.70 1.89 5.08
CA GLY A 36 12.37 2.87 4.23
C GLY A 36 13.87 2.95 4.50
N CYS A 37 14.29 2.92 5.77
CA CYS A 37 15.71 2.88 6.17
C CYS A 37 16.40 1.59 5.69
N LEU A 38 15.71 0.46 5.75
CA LEU A 38 16.22 -0.80 5.18
C LEU A 38 16.44 -0.66 3.66
N GLY A 39 15.50 -0.03 2.96
CA GLY A 39 15.61 0.28 1.53
C GLY A 39 16.81 1.19 1.23
N LEU A 40 17.01 2.22 2.05
CA LEU A 40 18.16 3.13 1.92
C LEU A 40 19.49 2.39 2.14
N ALA A 41 19.59 1.54 3.17
CA ALA A 41 20.78 0.75 3.43
C ALA A 41 21.13 -0.20 2.26
N LYS A 42 20.11 -0.84 1.67
CA LYS A 42 20.29 -1.67 0.46
C LYS A 42 20.76 -0.83 -0.73
N ALA A 43 20.19 0.37 -0.91
CA ALA A 43 20.61 1.27 -1.97
C ALA A 43 22.07 1.70 -1.82
N ILE A 44 22.51 2.05 -0.61
CA ILE A 44 23.91 2.44 -0.34
C ILE A 44 24.89 1.29 -0.64
N ASN A 45 24.50 0.05 -0.29
CA ASN A 45 25.37 -1.10 -0.52
C ASN A 45 25.50 -1.51 -1.99
N ASN A 46 24.45 -1.27 -2.77
CA ASN A 46 24.36 -1.72 -4.16
C ASN A 46 24.53 -0.58 -5.17
N PHE A 47 24.76 0.65 -4.70
CA PHE A 47 24.95 1.78 -5.59
C PHE A 47 26.32 1.72 -6.28
N ASP A 48 26.30 1.89 -7.58
CA ASP A 48 27.47 1.93 -8.42
C ASP A 48 27.62 3.33 -9.03
N GLU A 49 28.65 4.03 -8.58
CA GLU A 49 28.94 5.40 -9.02
C GLU A 49 29.30 5.50 -10.51
N SER A 50 29.70 4.38 -11.14
CA SER A 50 30.05 4.34 -12.56
C SER A 50 28.85 4.57 -13.50
N ARG A 51 27.63 4.43 -12.99
CA ARG A 51 26.40 4.50 -13.80
C ARG A 51 25.90 5.89 -14.16
N ASN A 52 26.65 6.94 -13.89
CA ASN A 52 26.27 8.33 -14.22
C ASN A 52 24.84 8.75 -13.81
N CYS A 53 24.31 8.21 -12.71
CA CYS A 53 23.03 8.61 -12.15
C CYS A 53 23.20 9.12 -10.72
N ALA A 54 22.39 10.11 -10.32
CA ALA A 54 22.39 10.59 -8.95
C ALA A 54 21.94 9.48 -7.98
N PHE A 55 22.59 9.38 -6.81
CA PHE A 55 22.23 8.40 -5.77
C PHE A 55 20.74 8.45 -5.44
N SER A 56 20.14 9.63 -5.29
CA SER A 56 18.72 9.80 -4.98
C SER A 56 17.79 9.15 -6.03
N THR A 57 18.17 9.23 -7.30
CA THR A 57 17.42 8.62 -8.41
C THR A 57 17.43 7.10 -8.32
N TYR A 58 18.55 6.51 -7.92
CA TYR A 58 18.67 5.08 -7.70
C TYR A 58 18.00 4.63 -6.39
N ALA A 59 18.19 5.37 -5.30
CA ALA A 59 17.69 5.01 -3.98
C ALA A 59 16.17 5.09 -3.89
N PHE A 60 15.53 6.06 -4.56
CA PHE A 60 14.08 6.26 -4.49
C PHE A 60 13.27 5.00 -4.83
N PRO A 61 13.45 4.32 -5.98
CA PRO A 61 12.70 3.10 -6.28
C PRO A 61 13.02 1.94 -5.33
N VAL A 62 14.24 1.87 -4.80
CA VAL A 62 14.63 0.82 -3.84
C VAL A 62 13.91 1.02 -2.50
N ILE A 63 13.88 2.25 -1.97
CA ILE A 63 13.15 2.61 -0.75
C ILE A 63 11.65 2.35 -0.93
N MET A 64 11.08 2.80 -2.04
CA MET A 64 9.66 2.57 -2.36
C MET A 64 9.33 1.09 -2.48
N GLY A 65 10.24 0.27 -2.99
CA GLY A 65 10.10 -1.18 -3.10
C GLY A 65 9.99 -1.85 -1.73
N GLU A 66 10.85 -1.48 -0.77
CA GLU A 66 10.81 -2.03 0.59
C GLU A 66 9.55 -1.58 1.36
N ILE A 67 9.13 -0.33 1.23
CA ILE A 67 7.88 0.15 1.82
C ILE A 67 6.67 -0.61 1.23
N LYS A 68 6.61 -0.80 -0.09
CA LYS A 68 5.54 -1.58 -0.73
C LYS A 68 5.56 -3.05 -0.31
N ARG A 69 6.73 -3.61 -0.05
CA ARG A 69 6.89 -4.96 0.47
C ARG A 69 6.25 -5.10 1.85
N LEU A 70 6.42 -4.11 2.73
CA LEU A 70 5.78 -4.07 4.04
C LEU A 70 4.24 -4.19 3.92
N PHE A 71 3.62 -3.49 2.97
CA PHE A 71 2.18 -3.60 2.71
C PHE A 71 1.75 -4.97 2.17
N ARG A 72 2.61 -5.62 1.41
CA ARG A 72 2.34 -6.96 0.89
C ARG A 72 2.46 -8.03 1.98
N ASP A 73 3.49 -7.92 2.83
CA ASP A 73 3.86 -8.94 3.81
C ASP A 73 3.22 -8.66 5.19
N GLY A 74 2.92 -7.39 5.51
CA GLY A 74 2.46 -6.89 6.82
C GLY A 74 0.95 -6.89 7.04
N GLY A 75 0.15 -7.41 6.12
CA GLY A 75 -1.29 -7.56 6.37
C GLY A 75 -1.55 -8.57 7.49
N THR A 76 -2.20 -8.13 8.57
CA THR A 76 -2.60 -8.94 9.73
C THR A 76 -3.44 -10.18 9.35
N VAL A 77 -4.00 -10.18 8.14
CA VAL A 77 -4.62 -11.34 7.50
C VAL A 77 -4.04 -11.45 6.09
N LYS A 78 -3.41 -12.59 5.76
CA LYS A 78 -3.02 -12.92 4.39
C LYS A 78 -4.27 -13.05 3.52
N VAL A 79 -4.70 -11.89 2.98
CA VAL A 79 -5.78 -11.88 1.99
C VAL A 79 -5.21 -12.41 0.68
N SER A 80 -5.75 -13.49 0.16
CA SER A 80 -5.31 -14.07 -1.10
C SER A 80 -5.42 -13.04 -2.23
N ARG A 81 -4.59 -13.19 -3.26
CA ARG A 81 -4.60 -12.30 -4.44
C ARG A 81 -5.99 -12.22 -5.07
N THR A 82 -6.68 -13.35 -5.16
CA THR A 82 -8.04 -13.44 -5.66
C THR A 82 -9.05 -12.60 -4.87
N LEU A 83 -8.93 -12.57 -3.54
CA LEU A 83 -9.78 -11.73 -2.70
C LEU A 83 -9.49 -10.22 -2.88
N LYS A 84 -8.23 -9.85 -3.10
CA LYS A 84 -7.87 -8.45 -3.40
C LYS A 84 -8.42 -8.01 -4.76
N GLU A 85 -8.30 -8.84 -5.78
CA GLU A 85 -8.85 -8.60 -7.12
C GLU A 85 -10.38 -8.49 -7.08
N LEU A 86 -11.02 -9.33 -6.29
CA LEU A 86 -12.46 -9.30 -6.06
C LEU A 86 -12.89 -8.01 -5.36
N ALA A 87 -12.17 -7.58 -4.32
CA ALA A 87 -12.43 -6.34 -3.62
C ALA A 87 -12.37 -5.12 -4.54
N VAL A 88 -11.38 -5.08 -5.44
CA VAL A 88 -11.25 -4.02 -6.45
C VAL A 88 -12.43 -4.06 -7.43
N SER A 89 -12.86 -5.23 -7.87
CA SER A 89 -14.01 -5.39 -8.77
C SER A 89 -15.31 -4.94 -8.12
N ILE A 90 -15.53 -5.27 -6.85
CA ILE A 90 -16.69 -4.83 -6.07
C ILE A 90 -16.71 -3.30 -5.92
N ALA A 91 -15.57 -2.70 -5.58
CA ALA A 91 -15.45 -1.26 -5.43
C ALA A 91 -15.76 -0.54 -6.76
N LYS A 92 -15.28 -1.06 -7.88
CA LYS A 92 -15.56 -0.54 -9.22
C LYS A 92 -17.06 -0.58 -9.55
N ILE A 93 -17.70 -1.73 -9.36
CA ILE A 93 -19.14 -1.92 -9.62
C ILE A 93 -19.98 -1.00 -8.72
N ASN A 94 -19.63 -0.86 -7.45
CA ASN A 94 -20.32 0.05 -6.53
C ASN A 94 -20.19 1.51 -6.94
N ASN A 95 -18.98 1.95 -7.34
CA ASN A 95 -18.76 3.32 -7.81
C ASN A 95 -19.52 3.61 -9.08
N GLU A 96 -19.56 2.69 -10.05
CA GLU A 96 -20.34 2.83 -11.29
C GLU A 96 -21.85 2.91 -11.01
N ASN A 97 -22.34 2.10 -10.06
CA ASN A 97 -23.76 2.14 -9.69
C ASN A 97 -24.12 3.42 -8.92
N LYS A 98 -23.22 3.88 -8.06
CA LYS A 98 -23.39 5.14 -7.32
C LYS A 98 -23.47 6.35 -8.26
N LEU A 99 -22.67 6.35 -9.34
CA LEU A 99 -22.72 7.39 -10.38
C LEU A 99 -24.01 7.35 -11.21
N LYS A 100 -24.55 6.15 -11.48
CA LYS A 100 -25.75 5.97 -12.32
C LYS A 100 -27.05 6.11 -11.53
N ASN A 101 -27.12 5.56 -10.34
CA ASN A 101 -28.37 5.39 -9.58
C ASN A 101 -28.35 6.11 -8.21
N GLY A 102 -27.24 6.74 -7.84
CA GLY A 102 -27.10 7.44 -6.55
C GLY A 102 -27.03 6.56 -5.30
N CYS A 103 -27.14 5.23 -5.44
CA CYS A 103 -27.19 4.27 -4.32
C CYS A 103 -26.09 3.22 -4.42
N GLU A 104 -25.67 2.69 -3.26
CA GLU A 104 -24.77 1.54 -3.18
C GLU A 104 -25.56 0.23 -3.36
N LEU A 105 -24.95 -0.74 -4.02
CA LEU A 105 -25.54 -2.05 -4.23
C LEU A 105 -25.56 -2.87 -2.94
N THR A 106 -26.64 -3.60 -2.71
CA THR A 106 -26.71 -4.58 -1.62
C THR A 106 -25.85 -5.80 -1.93
N VAL A 107 -25.46 -6.55 -0.88
CA VAL A 107 -24.65 -7.77 -1.02
C VAL A 107 -25.30 -8.80 -1.96
N SER A 108 -26.65 -8.88 -1.94
CA SER A 108 -27.41 -9.78 -2.82
C SER A 108 -27.30 -9.37 -4.29
N GLN A 109 -27.41 -8.08 -4.59
CA GLN A 109 -27.28 -7.53 -5.94
C GLN A 109 -25.86 -7.64 -6.49
N LEU A 110 -24.86 -7.50 -5.60
CA LEU A 110 -23.45 -7.71 -5.95
C LEU A 110 -23.16 -9.19 -6.27
N ALA A 111 -23.75 -10.13 -5.50
CA ALA A 111 -23.62 -11.56 -5.75
C ALA A 111 -24.23 -11.97 -7.10
N GLU A 112 -25.36 -11.37 -7.47
CA GLU A 112 -26.03 -11.63 -8.75
C GLU A 112 -25.21 -11.11 -9.93
N LYS A 113 -24.63 -9.91 -9.82
CA LYS A 113 -23.77 -9.32 -10.86
C LYS A 113 -22.42 -10.02 -11.03
N LEU A 114 -21.85 -10.57 -9.96
CA LEU A 114 -20.59 -11.30 -9.97
C LEU A 114 -20.73 -12.80 -10.29
N GLY A 115 -21.96 -13.31 -10.29
CA GLY A 115 -22.34 -14.62 -10.89
C GLY A 115 -21.81 -15.90 -10.25
N THR A 116 -20.88 -15.88 -9.28
CA THR A 116 -20.15 -17.11 -8.90
C THR A 116 -19.65 -17.21 -7.46
N LEU A 117 -20.03 -16.32 -6.53
CA LEU A 117 -19.43 -16.35 -5.19
C LEU A 117 -20.47 -16.59 -4.08
N PRO A 118 -20.18 -17.48 -3.11
CA PRO A 118 -21.04 -17.68 -1.96
C PRO A 118 -21.21 -16.39 -1.16
N LYS A 119 -22.43 -16.08 -0.74
CA LYS A 119 -22.79 -14.86 0.02
C LYS A 119 -21.89 -14.61 1.23
N THR A 120 -21.38 -15.68 1.85
CA THR A 120 -20.46 -15.61 3.00
C THR A 120 -19.10 -15.00 2.65
N MET A 121 -18.55 -15.29 1.48
CA MET A 121 -17.28 -14.68 1.02
C MET A 121 -17.46 -13.20 0.70
N LEU A 122 -18.55 -12.82 0.06
CA LEU A 122 -18.89 -11.42 -0.23
C LEU A 122 -19.06 -10.61 1.05
N THR A 123 -19.71 -11.16 2.06
CA THR A 123 -19.90 -10.49 3.36
C THR A 123 -18.57 -10.24 4.06
N ASN A 124 -17.63 -11.18 4.00
CA ASN A 124 -16.30 -11.02 4.60
C ASN A 124 -15.43 -9.99 3.86
N VAL A 125 -15.51 -9.96 2.53
CA VAL A 125 -14.81 -8.97 1.70
C VAL A 125 -15.40 -7.57 1.94
N MET A 126 -16.72 -7.44 2.00
CA MET A 126 -17.40 -6.17 2.32
C MET A 126 -17.04 -5.66 3.71
N LYS A 127 -16.95 -6.53 4.72
CA LYS A 127 -16.50 -6.16 6.07
C LYS A 127 -15.06 -5.65 6.07
N SER A 128 -14.16 -6.27 5.32
CA SER A 128 -12.77 -5.81 5.22
C SER A 128 -12.63 -4.47 4.50
N ILE A 129 -13.45 -4.21 3.47
CA ILE A 129 -13.48 -2.92 2.76
C ILE A 129 -14.06 -1.82 3.66
N LEU A 130 -15.14 -2.11 4.41
CA LEU A 130 -15.75 -1.16 5.34
C LEU A 130 -14.82 -0.83 6.51
N ALA A 131 -14.05 -1.79 7.02
CA ALA A 131 -13.05 -1.56 8.06
C ALA A 131 -11.92 -0.64 7.56
N SER A 132 -11.47 -0.80 6.31
CA SER A 132 -10.46 0.08 5.70
C SER A 132 -10.98 1.51 5.51
N ASN A 133 -12.25 1.67 5.10
CA ASN A 133 -12.86 3.00 4.90
C ASN A 133 -13.23 3.71 6.20
N HIS A 134 -13.43 2.98 7.32
CA HIS A 134 -13.71 3.59 8.63
C HIS A 134 -12.46 4.26 9.20
N HIS A 135 -11.27 3.79 8.85
CA HIS A 135 -10.02 4.39 9.31
C HIS A 135 -9.71 5.72 8.61
N GLU A 136 -10.18 5.92 7.37
CA GLU A 136 -10.02 7.20 6.66
C GLU A 136 -10.95 8.31 7.15
N ARG A 137 -12.05 7.99 7.85
CA ARG A 137 -13.00 9.02 8.36
C ARG A 137 -12.66 9.56 9.75
N CYS A 138 -11.78 8.91 10.51
CA CYS A 138 -11.37 9.37 11.84
C CYS A 138 -10.17 10.31 11.85
N SER A 139 -9.60 10.68 10.69
CA SER A 139 -8.42 11.54 10.57
C SER A 139 -8.73 12.89 9.93
N ARG A 140 -9.90 13.48 10.27
CA ARG A 140 -10.18 14.89 9.98
C ARG A 140 -10.53 15.64 11.24
#